data_6571563c5b34501103504a3d877df5f0
#
_entry.id   6571563c5b34501103504a3d877df5f0
#
_cell.length_a   1.000
_cell.length_b   1.000
_cell.length_c   1.000
_cell.angle_alpha   90.00
_cell.angle_beta   90.00
_cell.angle_gamma   90.00
#
_symmetry.space_group_name_H-M   'P 1'
#
loop_
_entity.id
_entity.type
_entity.pdbx_description
1 polymer ?
#
loop_
_entity_poly.entity_id
_entity_poly.type
_entity_poly.pdbx_seq_one_letter_code
_entity_poly.pdbx_strand_id
1 'polypeptide(L)'
;MTTNVVIDASAAVEMVTRTTTGAQLQLLLPRHAVPWVPDGLFDAEAISVLRRWELRSTLSPAHVAAAFQRLAGWRLRRTTVSGLATQAWTMRHNITFTDACYGALARRLDAPLLTSDMRLVAAPNLPPVQFLHV
;
A
#
# COMPACT_ATOMS: atom_id res chain seq x y z
N MET A 1 3.94 -20.14 11.35
CA MET A 1 2.75 -19.45 10.83
C MET A 1 3.15 -18.22 10.06
N THR A 2 2.68 -18.10 8.84
CA THR A 2 2.94 -16.91 8.02
C THR A 2 1.90 -15.86 8.36
N THR A 3 2.34 -14.66 8.75
CA THR A 3 1.43 -13.55 9.01
C THR A 3 1.20 -12.80 7.69
N ASN A 4 -0.05 -12.77 7.23
CA ASN A 4 -0.42 -11.99 6.07
C ASN A 4 -0.60 -10.52 6.43
N VAL A 5 -0.13 -9.64 5.58
CA VAL A 5 -0.34 -8.20 5.65
C VAL A 5 -0.46 -7.68 4.23
N VAL A 6 -1.38 -6.75 4.02
CA VAL A 6 -1.50 -6.01 2.76
C VAL A 6 -0.89 -4.63 2.98
N ILE A 7 -0.13 -4.14 2.01
CA ILE A 7 0.44 -2.80 2.07
C ILE A 7 -0.08 -1.98 0.89
N ASP A 8 -0.49 -0.75 1.14
CA ASP A 8 -0.87 0.14 0.03
C ASP A 8 0.31 0.99 -0.43
N ALA A 9 0.12 1.68 -1.55
CA ALA A 9 1.18 2.49 -2.14
C ALA A 9 1.59 3.66 -1.23
N SER A 10 0.66 4.23 -0.46
CA SER A 10 0.97 5.35 0.44
C SER A 10 1.98 4.95 1.51
N ALA A 11 1.75 3.81 2.16
CA ALA A 11 2.66 3.28 3.17
C ALA A 11 4.00 2.87 2.54
N ALA A 12 3.95 2.19 1.40
CA ALA A 12 5.16 1.73 0.72
C ALA A 12 6.09 2.87 0.34
N VAL A 13 5.55 3.96 -0.22
CA VAL A 13 6.35 5.13 -0.60
C VAL A 13 7.03 5.76 0.62
N GLU A 14 6.32 5.93 1.72
CA GLU A 14 6.90 6.43 2.96
C GLU A 14 8.05 5.54 3.44
N MET A 15 7.88 4.23 3.35
CA MET A 15 8.89 3.26 3.79
C MET A 15 10.13 3.26 2.91
N VAL A 16 9.97 3.20 1.58
CA VAL A 16 11.12 3.15 0.66
C VAL A 16 11.86 4.48 0.56
N THR A 17 11.20 5.59 0.84
CA THR A 17 11.85 6.91 0.92
C THR A 17 12.42 7.20 2.30
N ARG A 18 12.16 6.33 3.28
CA ARG A 18 12.71 6.41 4.64
C ARG A 18 12.36 7.71 5.35
N THR A 19 11.09 8.14 5.22
CA THR A 19 10.56 9.25 6.01
C THR A 19 10.38 8.83 7.47
N THR A 20 10.14 9.81 8.34
CA THR A 20 9.79 9.52 9.75
C THR A 20 8.56 8.64 9.83
N THR A 21 7.53 8.95 9.04
CA THR A 21 6.31 8.12 8.95
C THR A 21 6.66 6.70 8.48
N GLY A 22 7.51 6.59 7.47
CA GLY A 22 7.96 5.29 6.96
C GLY A 22 8.66 4.45 8.01
N ALA A 23 9.50 5.07 8.85
CA ALA A 23 10.17 4.37 9.94
C ALA A 23 9.16 3.84 10.97
N GLN A 24 8.13 4.62 11.28
CA GLN A 24 7.06 4.20 12.18
C GLN A 24 6.22 3.07 11.60
N LEU A 25 5.88 3.13 10.30
CA LEU A 25 5.16 2.07 9.60
C LEU A 25 5.96 0.77 9.57
N GLN A 26 7.28 0.87 9.39
CA GLN A 26 8.16 -0.29 9.39
C GLN A 26 8.06 -1.09 10.71
N LEU A 27 7.88 -0.40 11.84
CA LEU A 27 7.72 -1.04 13.13
C LEU A 27 6.39 -1.80 13.27
N LEU A 28 5.38 -1.43 12.49
CA LEU A 28 4.08 -2.11 12.48
C LEU A 28 4.09 -3.34 11.58
N LEU A 29 5.03 -3.42 10.63
CA LEU A 29 5.12 -4.56 9.74
C LEU A 29 5.65 -5.77 10.52
N PRO A 30 4.91 -6.90 10.52
CA PRO A 30 5.39 -8.09 11.23
C PRO A 30 6.75 -8.54 10.71
N ARG A 31 7.61 -8.94 11.63
CA ARG A 31 8.94 -9.41 11.29
C ARG A 31 8.84 -10.63 10.36
N HIS A 32 9.62 -10.63 9.29
CA HIS A 32 9.63 -11.67 8.26
C HIS A 32 8.34 -11.77 7.43
N ALA A 33 7.40 -10.83 7.59
CA ALA A 33 6.23 -10.79 6.73
C ALA A 33 6.65 -10.44 5.29
N VAL A 34 6.02 -11.12 4.32
CA VAL A 34 6.12 -10.75 2.91
C VAL A 34 4.78 -10.10 2.56
N PRO A 35 4.73 -8.78 2.37
CA PRO A 35 3.47 -8.09 2.13
C PRO A 35 2.80 -8.51 0.82
N TRP A 36 1.48 -8.41 0.80
CA TRP A 36 0.66 -8.62 -0.37
C TRP A 36 0.25 -7.31 -1.00
N VAL A 37 0.22 -7.25 -2.32
CA VAL A 37 -0.22 -6.08 -3.09
C VAL A 37 -1.04 -6.50 -4.31
N PRO A 38 -1.95 -5.61 -4.80
CA PRO A 38 -2.57 -5.80 -6.12
C PRO A 38 -1.51 -5.60 -7.21
N ASP A 39 -1.32 -6.63 -8.04
CA ASP A 39 -0.27 -6.62 -9.05
C ASP A 39 -0.49 -5.55 -10.10
N GLY A 40 0.55 -4.82 -10.42
CA GLY A 40 0.54 -3.71 -11.39
C GLY A 40 -0.04 -2.41 -10.83
N LEU A 41 -1.16 -2.46 -10.13
CA LEU A 41 -1.79 -1.28 -9.54
C LEU A 41 -0.89 -0.65 -8.48
N PHE A 42 -0.40 -1.46 -7.56
CA PHE A 42 0.53 -1.01 -6.52
C PHE A 42 1.76 -0.34 -7.13
N ASP A 43 2.36 -0.97 -8.12
CA ASP A 43 3.57 -0.47 -8.78
C ASP A 43 3.32 0.87 -9.46
N ALA A 44 2.22 0.97 -10.22
CA ALA A 44 1.86 2.21 -10.91
C ALA A 44 1.61 3.36 -9.93
N GLU A 45 0.90 3.10 -8.85
CA GLU A 45 0.62 4.12 -7.83
C GLU A 45 1.89 4.56 -7.10
N ALA A 46 2.69 3.62 -6.63
CA ALA A 46 3.90 3.93 -5.87
C ALA A 46 4.92 4.68 -6.73
N ILE A 47 5.16 4.22 -7.95
CA ILE A 47 6.11 4.87 -8.87
C ILE A 47 5.61 6.26 -9.26
N SER A 48 4.30 6.44 -9.44
CA SER A 48 3.71 7.75 -9.75
C SER A 48 3.93 8.74 -8.61
N VAL A 49 3.86 8.32 -7.35
CA VAL A 49 4.15 9.19 -6.20
C VAL A 49 5.63 9.56 -6.17
N LEU A 50 6.54 8.61 -6.38
CA LEU A 50 7.98 8.90 -6.43
C LEU A 50 8.30 9.93 -7.52
N ARG A 51 7.68 9.78 -8.70
CA ARG A 51 7.83 10.74 -9.79
C ARG A 51 7.38 12.14 -9.37
N ARG A 52 6.20 12.26 -8.75
CA ARG A 52 5.69 13.57 -8.29
C ARG A 52 6.61 14.22 -7.28
N TRP A 53 7.13 13.45 -6.33
CA TRP A 53 8.03 13.96 -5.30
C TRP A 53 9.33 14.49 -5.90
N GLU A 54 9.87 13.81 -6.92
CA GLU A 54 11.05 14.29 -7.64
C GLU A 54 10.73 15.58 -8.39
N LEU A 55 9.65 15.61 -9.18
CA LEU A 55 9.28 16.75 -9.98
C LEU A 55 8.94 17.99 -9.16
N ARG A 56 8.43 17.80 -7.95
CA ARG A 56 8.14 18.88 -7.00
C ARG A 56 9.32 19.24 -6.10
N SER A 57 10.46 18.61 -6.32
CA SER A 57 11.66 18.77 -5.49
C SER A 57 11.43 18.49 -4.01
N THR A 58 10.45 17.64 -3.68
CA THR A 58 10.24 17.16 -2.33
C THR A 58 11.42 16.31 -1.87
N LEU A 59 11.95 15.51 -2.79
CA LEU A 59 13.15 14.71 -2.59
C LEU A 59 14.11 14.94 -3.76
N SER A 60 15.41 14.81 -3.51
CA SER A 60 16.41 14.89 -4.57
C SER A 60 16.29 13.72 -5.55
N PRO A 61 16.75 13.87 -6.80
CA PRO A 61 16.78 12.76 -7.76
C PRO A 61 17.55 11.54 -7.25
N ALA A 62 18.65 11.74 -6.53
CA ALA A 62 19.43 10.65 -5.95
C ALA A 62 18.64 9.89 -4.88
N HIS A 63 17.90 10.61 -4.03
CA HIS A 63 17.06 10.01 -3.00
C HIS A 63 15.92 9.19 -3.63
N VAL A 64 15.28 9.74 -4.67
CA VAL A 64 14.20 9.05 -5.37
C VAL A 64 14.73 7.82 -6.10
N ALA A 65 15.91 7.90 -6.73
CA ALA A 65 16.53 6.74 -7.39
C ALA A 65 16.80 5.61 -6.40
N ALA A 66 17.29 5.93 -5.20
CA ALA A 66 17.52 4.94 -4.15
C ALA A 66 16.19 4.31 -3.68
N ALA A 67 15.16 5.12 -3.51
CA ALA A 67 13.83 4.64 -3.14
C ALA A 67 13.25 3.71 -4.22
N PHE A 68 13.40 4.08 -5.49
CA PHE A 68 12.97 3.24 -6.61
C PHE A 68 13.65 1.88 -6.59
N GLN A 69 14.95 1.83 -6.32
CA GLN A 69 15.69 0.57 -6.23
C GLN A 69 15.18 -0.31 -5.08
N ARG A 70 14.86 0.30 -3.94
CA ARG A 70 14.28 -0.44 -2.81
C ARG A 70 12.90 -1.00 -3.16
N LEU A 71 12.08 -0.21 -3.85
CA LEU A 71 10.76 -0.63 -4.29
C LEU A 71 10.86 -1.78 -5.28
N ALA A 72 11.74 -1.68 -6.28
CA ALA A 72 11.95 -2.70 -7.31
C ALA A 72 12.48 -4.01 -6.74
N GLY A 73 13.31 -3.94 -5.70
CA GLY A 73 13.89 -5.10 -5.04
C GLY A 73 13.05 -5.66 -3.89
N TRP A 74 11.93 -5.05 -3.58
CA TRP A 74 11.11 -5.48 -2.45
C TRP A 74 10.38 -6.77 -2.78
N ARG A 75 10.55 -7.77 -1.94
CA ARG A 75 9.88 -9.06 -2.10
C ARG A 75 8.43 -8.94 -1.67
N LEU A 76 7.51 -9.04 -2.63
CA LEU A 76 6.08 -8.89 -2.41
C LEU A 76 5.33 -10.08 -2.98
N ARG A 77 4.20 -10.42 -2.35
CA ARG A 77 3.23 -11.35 -2.91
C ARG A 77 2.19 -10.56 -3.68
N ARG A 78 1.72 -11.11 -4.79
CA ARG A 78 0.90 -10.34 -5.74
C ARG A 78 -0.38 -11.09 -6.10
N THR A 79 -1.48 -10.33 -6.19
CA THR A 79 -2.77 -10.81 -6.66
C THR A 79 -3.24 -9.91 -7.79
N THR A 80 -3.79 -10.49 -8.86
CA THR A 80 -4.26 -9.68 -9.99
C THR A 80 -5.44 -8.80 -9.61
N VAL A 81 -5.52 -7.60 -10.22
CA VAL A 81 -6.69 -6.72 -10.05
C VAL A 81 -7.95 -7.39 -10.55
N SER A 82 -7.86 -8.13 -11.67
CA SER A 82 -9.02 -8.86 -12.19
C SER A 82 -9.57 -9.87 -11.18
N GLY A 83 -8.71 -10.49 -10.38
CA GLY A 83 -9.14 -11.40 -9.32
C GLY A 83 -9.81 -10.73 -8.13
N LEU A 84 -9.61 -9.42 -7.97
CA LEU A 84 -10.19 -8.61 -6.88
C LEU A 84 -11.41 -7.80 -7.34
N ALA A 85 -11.65 -7.72 -8.65
CA ALA A 85 -12.55 -6.73 -9.23
C ALA A 85 -13.99 -6.85 -8.73
N THR A 86 -14.52 -8.06 -8.66
CA THR A 86 -15.92 -8.26 -8.24
C THR A 86 -16.15 -7.78 -6.80
N GLN A 87 -15.27 -8.14 -5.88
CA GLN A 87 -15.39 -7.71 -4.50
C GLN A 87 -15.11 -6.22 -4.34
N ALA A 88 -14.11 -5.68 -5.02
CA ALA A 88 -13.80 -4.26 -5.00
C ALA A 88 -14.96 -3.42 -5.55
N TRP A 89 -15.63 -3.90 -6.57
CA TRP A 89 -16.79 -3.23 -7.16
C TRP A 89 -17.92 -3.01 -6.15
N THR A 90 -18.09 -3.91 -5.20
CA THR A 90 -19.13 -3.77 -4.15
C THR A 90 -18.88 -2.58 -3.23
N MET A 91 -17.64 -2.05 -3.19
CA MET A 91 -17.25 -0.93 -2.33
C MET A 91 -17.30 0.42 -3.06
N ARG A 92 -17.71 0.46 -4.33
CA ARG A 92 -17.59 1.64 -5.21
C ARG A 92 -18.30 2.90 -4.72
N HIS A 93 -19.31 2.76 -3.88
CA HIS A 93 -20.05 3.92 -3.36
C HIS A 93 -19.32 4.60 -2.18
N ASN A 94 -18.33 3.95 -1.60
CA ASN A 94 -17.67 4.42 -0.37
C ASN A 94 -16.23 4.86 -0.60
N ILE A 95 -15.53 4.20 -1.51
CA ILE A 95 -14.11 4.47 -1.80
C ILE A 95 -13.85 4.30 -3.30
N THR A 96 -12.70 4.81 -3.76
CA THR A 96 -12.28 4.62 -5.14
C THR A 96 -12.06 3.13 -5.43
N PHE A 97 -12.18 2.74 -6.69
CA PHE A 97 -11.94 1.35 -7.08
C PHE A 97 -10.51 0.91 -6.74
N THR A 98 -9.52 1.78 -6.92
CA THR A 98 -8.13 1.45 -6.61
C THR A 98 -7.94 1.17 -5.11
N ASP A 99 -8.51 2.01 -4.24
CA ASP A 99 -8.49 1.76 -2.80
C ASP A 99 -9.26 0.49 -2.44
N ALA A 100 -10.38 0.25 -3.12
CA ALA A 100 -11.18 -0.95 -2.91
C ALA A 100 -10.42 -2.23 -3.26
N CYS A 101 -9.49 -2.19 -4.20
CA CYS A 101 -8.64 -3.35 -4.51
C CYS A 101 -7.79 -3.77 -3.31
N TYR A 102 -7.21 -2.82 -2.60
CA TYR A 102 -6.46 -3.12 -1.36
C TYR A 102 -7.37 -3.65 -0.27
N GLY A 103 -8.53 -3.05 -0.09
CA GLY A 103 -9.53 -3.50 0.89
C GLY A 103 -10.04 -4.90 0.59
N ALA A 104 -10.32 -5.21 -0.68
CA ALA A 104 -10.75 -6.53 -1.10
C ALA A 104 -9.67 -7.59 -0.85
N LEU A 105 -8.43 -7.25 -1.12
CA LEU A 105 -7.30 -8.16 -0.87
C LEU A 105 -7.14 -8.44 0.64
N ALA A 106 -7.20 -7.40 1.45
CA ALA A 106 -7.11 -7.53 2.89
C ALA A 106 -8.22 -8.43 3.45
N ARG A 107 -9.45 -8.26 2.97
CA ARG A 107 -10.57 -9.09 3.39
C ARG A 107 -10.42 -10.54 2.94
N ARG A 108 -9.99 -10.76 1.70
CA ARG A 108 -9.76 -12.11 1.17
C ARG A 108 -8.76 -12.90 2.00
N LEU A 109 -7.72 -12.22 2.48
CA LEU A 109 -6.65 -12.84 3.26
C LEU A 109 -6.93 -12.81 4.77
N ASP A 110 -8.02 -12.16 5.20
CA ASP A 110 -8.27 -11.87 6.60
C ASP A 110 -7.04 -11.24 7.25
N ALA A 111 -6.49 -10.23 6.57
CA ALA A 111 -5.22 -9.61 6.91
C ALA A 111 -5.40 -8.11 7.15
N PRO A 112 -4.55 -7.51 8.01
CA PRO A 112 -4.56 -6.05 8.15
C PRO A 112 -4.01 -5.36 6.91
N LEU A 113 -4.44 -4.12 6.69
CA LEU A 113 -3.97 -3.23 5.64
C LEU A 113 -3.09 -2.15 6.25
N LEU A 114 -1.81 -2.15 5.90
CA LEU A 114 -0.84 -1.15 6.32
C LEU A 114 -0.95 0.05 5.37
N THR A 115 -1.29 1.22 5.92
CA THR A 115 -1.53 2.43 5.14
C THR A 115 -1.07 3.68 5.88
N SER A 116 -0.72 4.73 5.14
CA SER A 116 -0.55 6.09 5.66
C SER A 116 -1.68 7.02 5.23
N ASP A 117 -2.69 6.51 4.52
CA ASP A 117 -3.83 7.31 4.05
C ASP A 117 -4.94 7.33 5.10
N MET A 118 -4.98 8.40 5.89
CA MET A 118 -5.97 8.54 6.96
C MET A 118 -7.39 8.73 6.44
N ARG A 119 -7.57 9.17 5.19
CA ARG A 119 -8.90 9.25 4.58
C ARG A 119 -9.47 7.86 4.35
N LEU A 120 -8.62 6.90 3.97
CA LEU A 120 -9.02 5.52 3.82
C LEU A 120 -9.41 4.90 5.17
N VAL A 121 -8.62 5.14 6.20
CA VAL A 121 -8.90 4.64 7.56
C VAL A 121 -10.24 5.19 8.08
N ALA A 122 -10.56 6.44 7.76
CA ALA A 122 -11.77 7.11 8.21
C ALA A 122 -12.98 6.92 7.28
N ALA A 123 -12.83 6.19 6.17
CA ALA A 123 -13.91 6.04 5.18
C ALA A 123 -15.15 5.38 5.82
N PRO A 124 -16.35 5.96 5.62
CA PRO A 124 -17.56 5.42 6.22
C PRO A 124 -18.01 4.14 5.50
N ASN A 125 -18.69 3.28 6.24
CA ASN A 125 -19.35 2.08 5.71
C ASN A 125 -18.41 1.13 4.94
N LEU A 126 -17.11 1.16 5.25
CA LEU A 126 -16.22 0.14 4.74
C LEU A 126 -16.55 -1.20 5.39
N PRO A 127 -16.54 -2.29 4.63
CA PRO A 127 -16.55 -3.62 5.23
C PRO A 127 -15.39 -3.76 6.21
N PRO A 128 -15.50 -4.62 7.23
CA PRO A 128 -14.48 -4.72 8.26
C PRO A 128 -13.10 -5.02 7.66
N VAL A 129 -12.19 -4.05 7.75
CA VAL A 129 -10.78 -4.17 7.43
C VAL A 129 -10.03 -3.63 8.64
N GLN A 130 -9.09 -4.41 9.14
CA GLN A 130 -8.21 -3.92 10.20
C GLN A 130 -7.11 -3.08 9.54
N PHE A 131 -6.98 -1.83 9.98
CA PHE A 131 -5.90 -0.96 9.49
C PHE A 131 -4.74 -0.95 10.47
N LEU A 132 -3.52 -0.97 9.93
CA LEU A 132 -2.30 -0.62 10.64
C LEU A 132 -1.85 0.74 10.13
N HIS A 133 -1.67 1.71 11.01
CA HIS A 133 -1.31 3.07 10.65
C HIS A 133 -0.63 3.78 11.83
N VAL A 134 -0.04 4.91 11.54
CA VAL A 134 0.61 5.76 12.55
C VAL A 134 -0.21 7.01 12.84
#